data_ef8ad6a3458c19e7b1b88c29830c4d43
#
_entry.id   ef8ad6a3458c19e7b1b88c29830c4d43
#
_cell.length_a   1.000
_cell.length_b   1.000
_cell.length_c   1.000
_cell.angle_alpha   90.00
_cell.angle_beta   90.00
_cell.angle_gamma   90.00
#
_symmetry.space_group_name_H-M   'P 1'
#
loop_
_entity.id
_entity.type
_entity.pdbx_description
1 polymer ?
#
loop_
_entity_poly.entity_id
_entity_poly.type
_entity_poly.pdbx_seq_one_letter_code
_entity_poly.pdbx_strand_id
1 'polypeptide(L)'
;MAMWETQRVVPPGTTPGLKFNTRPTSATTARSQKLGTQCLAATLLPLQLRSEIGSRWQQRIRDERHMAIGISPLVDFAFKLMLGNPEHSGVTIHFLNSILVDQPRITQVEILNPFLGKETEDDKLAILDILATDEHGRLLNIEMQTSLPAGMSQRLAYYVSNLYISQMYEGNQYSELRPAISICVLAQAMFPESTALHLDFRLREASTDLILTDDLQIHLLQLNNLQATAENVYHASPAERWAYFLLNADKLTSAEIRSLFPDKEISEAAGILEMISQTPEQRMLYNARLKLKHDEVARIFQARQEGRQEGRQEGEARGLQIGRITLLQELLGLRPFTADEFSGCDAAQLNSMAEQLQQQLRARNS
;
A
#
# COMPACT_ATOMS: atom_id res chain seq x y z
N MET A 1 12.08 28.40 25.76
CA MET A 1 11.00 29.09 26.47
C MET A 1 10.15 29.78 25.40
N ALA A 2 9.07 29.15 24.96
CA ALA A 2 8.08 29.74 24.08
C ALA A 2 6.74 29.15 24.51
N MET A 3 5.82 30.02 24.94
CA MET A 3 4.50 29.72 25.50
C MET A 3 3.59 29.20 24.38
N TRP A 4 2.85 28.15 24.67
CA TRP A 4 1.70 27.72 23.89
C TRP A 4 0.42 28.17 24.63
N GLU A 5 -0.30 29.09 24.05
CA GLU A 5 -1.62 29.52 24.52
C GLU A 5 -2.66 28.43 24.27
N THR A 6 -3.32 28.03 25.35
CA THR A 6 -4.47 27.10 25.35
C THR A 6 -5.74 27.83 24.90
N GLN A 7 -6.28 27.49 23.74
CA GLN A 7 -7.67 27.84 23.40
C GLN A 7 -8.62 26.82 24.06
N ARG A 8 -9.45 27.32 25.00
CA ARG A 8 -10.57 26.61 25.61
C ARG A 8 -11.69 26.44 24.58
N VAL A 9 -12.07 25.21 24.29
CA VAL A 9 -13.30 24.88 23.56
C VAL A 9 -14.45 24.84 24.57
N VAL A 10 -15.45 25.73 24.35
CA VAL A 10 -16.70 25.80 25.11
C VAL A 10 -17.71 24.82 24.49
N PRO A 11 -18.43 24.00 25.28
CA PRO A 11 -19.45 23.10 24.71
C PRO A 11 -20.70 23.89 24.25
N PRO A 12 -21.32 23.52 23.12
CA PRO A 12 -22.52 24.19 22.62
C PRO A 12 -23.76 23.76 23.40
N GLY A 13 -24.51 24.80 23.79
CA GLY A 13 -25.82 24.70 24.48
C GLY A 13 -26.89 24.16 23.54
N THR A 14 -27.85 23.50 24.19
CA THR A 14 -29.13 23.02 23.68
C THR A 14 -29.96 24.11 23.01
N THR A 15 -30.44 23.84 21.80
CA THR A 15 -31.56 24.58 21.16
C THR A 15 -32.56 23.59 20.53
N PRO A 16 -33.85 23.95 20.46
CA PRO A 16 -34.95 22.98 20.35
C PRO A 16 -35.37 22.67 18.92
N GLY A 17 -35.81 21.45 18.78
CA GLY A 17 -36.75 20.85 17.84
C GLY A 17 -36.97 21.49 16.46
N LEU A 18 -36.36 20.92 15.43
CA LEU A 18 -36.89 20.99 14.07
C LEU A 18 -37.23 19.55 13.62
N LYS A 19 -38.53 19.33 13.42
CA LYS A 19 -39.08 18.10 12.84
C LYS A 19 -38.60 17.98 11.41
N PHE A 20 -37.67 17.08 11.14
CA PHE A 20 -37.31 16.67 9.77
C PHE A 20 -38.27 15.58 9.30
N ASN A 21 -39.05 15.97 8.29
CA ASN A 21 -39.92 15.10 7.52
C ASN A 21 -39.06 14.14 6.67
N THR A 22 -38.92 12.89 7.07
CA THR A 22 -38.19 11.88 6.33
C THR A 22 -39.03 11.46 5.13
N ARG A 23 -38.73 11.99 3.96
CA ARG A 23 -39.07 11.31 2.68
C ARG A 23 -37.91 10.37 2.30
N PRO A 24 -38.17 9.12 1.96
CA PRO A 24 -37.14 8.22 1.47
C PRO A 24 -36.65 8.71 0.11
N THR A 25 -35.34 8.90 -0.01
CA THR A 25 -34.68 9.30 -1.26
C THR A 25 -34.74 8.18 -2.28
N SER A 26 -35.39 8.47 -3.38
CA SER A 26 -35.82 7.62 -4.49
C SER A 26 -34.74 7.23 -5.50
N ALA A 27 -33.58 6.75 -5.08
CA ALA A 27 -32.56 6.24 -6.02
C ALA A 27 -32.87 4.82 -6.53
N THR A 28 -33.44 3.96 -5.65
CA THR A 28 -33.80 2.57 -5.99
C THR A 28 -35.06 2.52 -6.86
N THR A 29 -36.00 3.46 -6.65
CA THR A 29 -37.26 3.53 -7.42
C THR A 29 -37.04 4.02 -8.86
N ALA A 30 -36.08 4.92 -9.08
CA ALA A 30 -35.79 5.43 -10.43
C ALA A 30 -35.17 4.37 -11.35
N ARG A 31 -34.41 3.41 -10.78
CA ARG A 31 -33.82 2.31 -11.57
C ARG A 31 -34.88 1.27 -11.94
N SER A 32 -35.82 0.96 -11.05
CA SER A 32 -36.97 0.07 -11.33
C SER A 32 -37.95 0.69 -12.29
N GLN A 33 -38.17 2.00 -12.25
CA GLN A 33 -39.07 2.70 -13.19
C GLN A 33 -38.45 2.82 -14.59
N LYS A 34 -37.12 3.03 -14.73
CA LYS A 34 -36.46 3.01 -16.05
C LYS A 34 -36.47 1.62 -16.68
N LEU A 35 -36.31 0.56 -15.91
CA LEU A 35 -36.45 -0.82 -16.39
C LEU A 35 -37.90 -1.13 -16.80
N GLY A 36 -38.87 -0.69 -16.03
CA GLY A 36 -40.31 -0.86 -16.36
C GLY A 36 -40.74 -0.10 -17.61
N THR A 37 -40.22 1.11 -17.84
CA THR A 37 -40.55 1.90 -19.04
C THR A 37 -39.88 1.36 -20.30
N GLN A 38 -38.68 0.78 -20.18
CA GLN A 38 -38.00 0.13 -21.32
C GLN A 38 -38.66 -1.22 -21.69
N CYS A 39 -39.19 -1.98 -20.72
CA CYS A 39 -39.98 -3.17 -21.01
C CYS A 39 -41.30 -2.87 -21.70
N LEU A 40 -42.00 -1.77 -21.33
CA LEU A 40 -43.25 -1.37 -21.99
C LEU A 40 -43.03 -0.86 -23.43
N ALA A 41 -41.91 -0.19 -23.69
CA ALA A 41 -41.57 0.24 -25.05
C ALA A 41 -41.23 -0.94 -25.98
N ALA A 42 -40.68 -2.03 -25.44
CA ALA A 42 -40.36 -3.25 -26.20
C ALA A 42 -41.63 -3.99 -26.67
N THR A 43 -42.78 -3.76 -26.05
CA THR A 43 -44.04 -4.46 -26.41
C THR A 43 -44.67 -3.95 -27.70
N LEU A 44 -44.24 -2.82 -28.21
CA LEU A 44 -44.74 -2.21 -29.45
C LEU A 44 -43.84 -2.42 -30.70
N LEU A 45 -42.71 -3.12 -30.53
CA LEU A 45 -41.76 -3.39 -31.60
C LEU A 45 -42.14 -4.70 -32.36
N PRO A 46 -41.83 -4.79 -33.70
CA PRO A 46 -42.00 -6.02 -34.48
C PRO A 46 -41.27 -7.21 -33.82
N LEU A 47 -41.82 -8.40 -33.92
CA LEU A 47 -41.31 -9.64 -33.30
C LEU A 47 -39.83 -9.93 -33.61
N GLN A 48 -39.37 -9.61 -34.83
CA GLN A 48 -37.97 -9.76 -35.22
C GLN A 48 -37.02 -8.81 -34.42
N LEU A 49 -37.42 -7.55 -34.26
CA LEU A 49 -36.66 -6.58 -33.47
C LEU A 49 -36.64 -6.94 -31.98
N ARG A 50 -37.69 -7.57 -31.46
CA ARG A 50 -37.71 -8.08 -30.06
C ARG A 50 -36.71 -9.21 -29.84
N SER A 51 -36.58 -10.12 -30.80
CA SER A 51 -35.64 -11.23 -30.73
C SER A 51 -34.18 -10.74 -30.82
N GLU A 52 -33.90 -9.76 -31.66
CA GLU A 52 -32.58 -9.15 -31.80
C GLU A 52 -32.18 -8.33 -30.56
N ILE A 53 -33.10 -7.55 -30.00
CA ILE A 53 -32.86 -6.81 -28.76
C ILE A 53 -32.67 -7.78 -27.61
N GLY A 54 -33.53 -8.80 -27.50
CA GLY A 54 -33.41 -9.82 -26.48
C GLY A 54 -32.10 -10.62 -26.56
N SER A 55 -31.67 -11.01 -27.75
CA SER A 55 -30.40 -11.70 -27.97
C SER A 55 -29.20 -10.80 -27.68
N ARG A 56 -29.20 -9.53 -28.07
CA ARG A 56 -28.16 -8.54 -27.73
C ARG A 56 -28.09 -8.27 -26.23
N TRP A 57 -29.25 -8.20 -25.55
CA TRP A 57 -29.29 -8.07 -24.09
C TRP A 57 -28.76 -9.33 -23.39
N GLN A 58 -29.14 -10.50 -23.86
CA GLN A 58 -28.61 -11.77 -23.30
C GLN A 58 -27.11 -11.92 -23.59
N GLN A 59 -26.65 -11.52 -24.77
CA GLN A 59 -25.25 -11.49 -25.12
C GLN A 59 -24.49 -10.51 -24.20
N ARG A 60 -24.99 -9.29 -24.04
CA ARG A 60 -24.39 -8.29 -23.15
C ARG A 60 -24.33 -8.73 -21.69
N ILE A 61 -25.39 -9.33 -21.15
CA ILE A 61 -25.43 -9.93 -19.82
C ILE A 61 -24.46 -11.11 -19.71
N ARG A 62 -24.25 -11.85 -20.77
CA ARG A 62 -23.30 -12.96 -20.84
C ARG A 62 -21.89 -12.42 -20.89
N ASP A 63 -21.60 -11.39 -21.70
CA ASP A 63 -20.30 -10.75 -21.81
C ASP A 63 -19.92 -10.04 -20.51
N GLU A 64 -20.84 -9.32 -19.87
CA GLU A 64 -20.64 -8.70 -18.56
C GLU A 64 -20.34 -9.75 -17.45
N ARG A 65 -20.89 -10.97 -17.53
CA ARG A 65 -20.58 -12.06 -16.59
C ARG A 65 -19.22 -12.72 -16.82
N HIS A 66 -18.59 -12.47 -17.96
CA HIS A 66 -17.30 -13.05 -18.33
C HIS A 66 -16.15 -12.02 -18.31
N MET A 67 -16.42 -10.76 -17.98
CA MET A 67 -15.39 -9.76 -17.87
C MET A 67 -14.74 -9.79 -16.48
N ALA A 68 -13.42 -9.79 -16.46
CA ALA A 68 -12.66 -9.59 -15.23
C ALA A 68 -13.03 -8.25 -14.57
N ILE A 69 -12.91 -8.15 -13.26
CA ILE A 69 -13.23 -6.94 -12.48
C ILE A 69 -12.44 -5.72 -13.01
N GLY A 70 -11.17 -5.92 -13.37
CA GLY A 70 -10.32 -4.90 -13.97
C GLY A 70 -9.96 -3.74 -13.03
N ILE A 71 -10.17 -3.92 -11.71
CA ILE A 71 -9.80 -3.00 -10.65
C ILE A 71 -8.86 -3.71 -9.69
N SER A 72 -7.62 -3.24 -9.63
CA SER A 72 -6.63 -3.79 -8.71
C SER A 72 -6.86 -3.25 -7.29
N PRO A 73 -7.01 -4.12 -6.28
CA PRO A 73 -7.08 -3.69 -4.88
C PRO A 73 -5.75 -3.08 -4.39
N LEU A 74 -4.64 -3.27 -5.10
CA LEU A 74 -3.35 -2.66 -4.80
C LEU A 74 -3.20 -1.22 -5.32
N VAL A 75 -4.29 -0.57 -5.69
CA VAL A 75 -4.36 0.88 -5.90
C VAL A 75 -4.97 1.50 -4.65
N ASP A 76 -4.31 2.50 -4.08
CA ASP A 76 -4.67 3.15 -2.82
C ASP A 76 -6.16 3.47 -2.69
N PHE A 77 -6.76 4.07 -3.71
CA PHE A 77 -8.19 4.36 -3.76
C PHE A 77 -9.08 3.11 -3.55
N ALA A 78 -8.76 2.01 -4.24
CA ALA A 78 -9.55 0.77 -4.15
C ALA A 78 -9.33 0.09 -2.80
N PHE A 79 -8.09 0.09 -2.29
CA PHE A 79 -7.74 -0.47 -0.98
C PHE A 79 -8.47 0.24 0.16
N LYS A 80 -8.42 1.58 0.18
CA LYS A 80 -9.11 2.39 1.19
C LYS A 80 -10.63 2.26 1.11
N LEU A 81 -11.21 2.22 -0.08
CA LEU A 81 -12.65 2.04 -0.23
C LEU A 81 -13.11 0.66 0.24
N MET A 82 -12.29 -0.36 0.03
CA MET A 82 -12.59 -1.75 0.40
C MET A 82 -12.47 -2.00 1.91
N LEU A 83 -11.40 -1.50 2.55
CA LEU A 83 -11.10 -1.77 3.96
C LEU A 83 -11.33 -0.59 4.90
N GLY A 84 -11.43 0.64 4.39
CA GLY A 84 -11.60 1.86 5.18
C GLY A 84 -13.01 2.46 5.15
N ASN A 85 -13.99 1.75 4.57
CA ASN A 85 -15.37 2.22 4.55
C ASN A 85 -16.19 1.57 5.70
N PRO A 86 -16.77 2.36 6.61
CA PRO A 86 -17.60 1.84 7.70
C PRO A 86 -18.80 0.98 7.25
N GLU A 87 -19.34 1.22 6.05
CA GLU A 87 -20.43 0.43 5.48
C GLU A 87 -20.03 -1.02 5.18
N HIS A 88 -18.71 -1.28 5.06
CA HIS A 88 -18.14 -2.59 4.75
C HIS A 88 -17.22 -3.10 5.87
N SER A 89 -17.49 -2.72 7.12
CA SER A 89 -16.67 -3.10 8.29
C SER A 89 -16.49 -4.62 8.43
N GLY A 90 -17.44 -5.43 7.95
CA GLY A 90 -17.31 -6.89 7.91
C GLY A 90 -16.11 -7.39 7.09
N VAL A 91 -15.81 -6.72 5.98
CA VAL A 91 -14.63 -7.00 5.14
C VAL A 91 -13.34 -6.71 5.93
N THR A 92 -13.30 -5.56 6.61
CA THR A 92 -12.17 -5.15 7.45
C THR A 92 -11.94 -6.10 8.61
N ILE A 93 -13.01 -6.47 9.34
CA ILE A 93 -12.97 -7.44 10.44
C ILE A 93 -12.41 -8.78 9.96
N HIS A 94 -12.89 -9.28 8.82
CA HIS A 94 -12.40 -10.55 8.28
C HIS A 94 -10.93 -10.48 7.88
N PHE A 95 -10.50 -9.39 7.25
CA PHE A 95 -9.10 -9.16 6.93
C PHE A 95 -8.23 -9.11 8.18
N LEU A 96 -8.60 -8.32 9.19
CA LEU A 96 -7.87 -8.22 10.47
C LEU A 96 -7.73 -9.58 11.16
N ASN A 97 -8.83 -10.33 11.27
CA ASN A 97 -8.82 -11.68 11.88
C ASN A 97 -8.01 -12.70 11.07
N SER A 98 -7.79 -12.47 9.78
CA SER A 98 -6.94 -13.33 8.96
C SER A 98 -5.45 -13.16 9.27
N ILE A 99 -5.06 -11.99 9.78
CA ILE A 99 -3.67 -11.64 10.13
C ILE A 99 -3.40 -11.86 11.62
N LEU A 100 -4.34 -11.47 12.48
CA LEU A 100 -4.21 -11.48 13.95
C LEU A 100 -4.72 -12.80 14.56
N VAL A 101 -4.27 -13.94 14.02
CA VAL A 101 -4.80 -15.28 14.35
C VAL A 101 -4.57 -15.70 15.82
N ASP A 102 -3.47 -15.24 16.44
CA ASP A 102 -3.09 -15.58 17.82
C ASP A 102 -3.63 -14.56 18.84
N GLN A 103 -4.57 -13.71 18.44
CA GLN A 103 -5.14 -12.66 19.27
C GLN A 103 -6.64 -12.85 19.50
N PRO A 104 -7.22 -12.17 20.50
CA PRO A 104 -8.67 -12.14 20.68
C PRO A 104 -9.35 -11.74 19.38
N ARG A 105 -10.35 -12.56 18.98
CA ARG A 105 -11.08 -12.34 17.73
C ARG A 105 -11.80 -11.01 17.75
N ILE A 106 -11.64 -10.25 16.67
CA ILE A 106 -12.33 -8.99 16.44
C ILE A 106 -13.75 -9.30 15.94
N THR A 107 -14.74 -8.70 16.56
CA THR A 107 -16.16 -8.81 16.19
C THR A 107 -16.76 -7.46 15.80
N GLN A 108 -16.14 -6.36 16.23
CA GLN A 108 -16.51 -4.99 15.91
C GLN A 108 -15.29 -4.16 15.59
N VAL A 109 -15.46 -3.23 14.65
CA VAL A 109 -14.42 -2.28 14.26
C VAL A 109 -15.07 -0.93 13.98
N GLU A 110 -14.48 0.13 14.53
CA GLU A 110 -14.81 1.51 14.21
C GLU A 110 -13.67 2.11 13.38
N ILE A 111 -13.98 2.59 12.18
CA ILE A 111 -13.01 3.28 11.33
C ILE A 111 -12.93 4.74 11.78
N LEU A 112 -11.75 5.17 12.23
CA LEU A 112 -11.52 6.49 12.82
C LEU A 112 -11.24 7.57 11.75
N ASN A 113 -10.74 7.17 10.58
CA ASN A 113 -10.52 8.04 9.42
C ASN A 113 -11.25 7.50 8.18
N PRO A 114 -12.61 7.52 8.17
CA PRO A 114 -13.39 6.84 7.15
C PRO A 114 -13.13 7.41 5.74
N PHE A 115 -12.86 6.51 4.80
CA PHE A 115 -12.69 6.85 3.40
C PHE A 115 -14.03 6.70 2.64
N LEU A 116 -14.62 7.85 2.28
CA LEU A 116 -15.93 7.93 1.62
C LEU A 116 -15.84 8.15 0.10
N GLY A 117 -14.68 7.92 -0.50
CA GLY A 117 -14.47 8.07 -1.94
C GLY A 117 -14.31 9.51 -2.42
N LYS A 118 -14.24 10.48 -1.51
CA LYS A 118 -13.95 11.89 -1.80
C LYS A 118 -12.79 12.34 -0.91
N GLU A 119 -11.65 12.66 -1.53
CA GLU A 119 -10.57 13.37 -0.85
C GLU A 119 -10.78 14.86 -1.09
N THR A 120 -10.75 15.67 -0.02
CA THR A 120 -10.61 17.11 -0.13
C THR A 120 -9.13 17.47 -0.16
N GLU A 121 -8.75 18.59 -0.84
CA GLU A 121 -7.35 19.03 -0.95
C GLU A 121 -6.70 19.32 0.42
N ASP A 122 -7.49 19.44 1.48
CA ASP A 122 -7.04 19.70 2.86
C ASP A 122 -6.63 18.43 3.63
N ASP A 123 -6.87 17.22 3.10
CA ASP A 123 -6.53 15.95 3.75
C ASP A 123 -5.02 15.58 3.71
N LYS A 124 -4.13 16.57 3.61
CA LYS A 124 -2.66 16.39 3.69
C LYS A 124 -2.17 15.81 5.03
N LEU A 125 -3.07 15.62 5.99
CA LEU A 125 -2.77 15.08 7.33
C LEU A 125 -3.11 13.59 7.50
N ALA A 126 -3.65 12.90 6.50
CA ALA A 126 -3.83 11.45 6.56
C ALA A 126 -2.46 10.75 6.42
N ILE A 127 -1.71 10.72 7.51
CA ILE A 127 -0.40 10.03 7.60
C ILE A 127 -0.61 8.51 7.48
N LEU A 128 -1.78 8.01 7.90
CA LEU A 128 -2.14 6.59 7.92
C LEU A 128 -3.24 6.30 6.88
N ASP A 129 -3.13 5.15 6.20
CA ASP A 129 -4.10 4.77 5.17
C ASP A 129 -5.47 4.46 5.78
N ILE A 130 -5.54 3.56 6.76
CA ILE A 130 -6.77 3.20 7.46
C ILE A 130 -6.45 3.10 8.95
N LEU A 131 -7.10 3.94 9.74
CA LEU A 131 -7.03 3.92 11.20
C LEU A 131 -8.35 3.43 11.76
N ALA A 132 -8.28 2.44 12.65
CA ALA A 132 -9.45 1.84 13.25
C ALA A 132 -9.22 1.52 14.74
N THR A 133 -10.30 1.32 15.47
CA THR A 133 -10.28 0.73 16.80
C THR A 133 -11.26 -0.44 16.87
N ASP A 134 -10.94 -1.45 17.66
CA ASP A 134 -11.82 -2.58 17.90
C ASP A 134 -12.53 -2.51 19.26
N GLU A 135 -13.36 -3.52 19.55
CA GLU A 135 -14.11 -3.61 20.81
C GLU A 135 -13.22 -3.76 22.07
N HIS A 136 -11.94 -4.11 21.89
CA HIS A 136 -10.96 -4.21 22.98
C HIS A 136 -10.20 -2.90 23.19
N GLY A 137 -10.48 -1.87 22.38
CA GLY A 137 -9.80 -0.59 22.40
C GLY A 137 -8.41 -0.61 21.77
N ARG A 138 -8.03 -1.68 21.03
CA ARG A 138 -6.77 -1.74 20.30
C ARG A 138 -6.82 -0.77 19.13
N LEU A 139 -5.76 0.01 18.94
CA LEU A 139 -5.63 0.89 17.78
C LEU A 139 -4.95 0.14 16.63
N LEU A 140 -5.63 0.12 15.50
CA LEU A 140 -5.27 -0.67 14.33
C LEU A 140 -4.96 0.29 13.17
N ASN A 141 -3.75 0.20 12.63
CA ASN A 141 -3.37 0.88 11.39
C ASN A 141 -3.20 -0.16 10.28
N ILE A 142 -3.87 0.03 9.16
CA ILE A 142 -3.73 -0.84 7.98
C ILE A 142 -3.17 0.02 6.86
N GLU A 143 -2.00 -0.37 6.34
CA GLU A 143 -1.31 0.30 5.24
C GLU A 143 -1.04 -0.64 4.07
N MET A 144 -0.94 -0.07 2.88
CA MET A 144 -0.55 -0.80 1.68
C MET A 144 0.61 -0.08 0.98
N GLN A 145 1.70 -0.81 0.74
CA GLN A 145 2.89 -0.28 0.09
C GLN A 145 3.24 -1.10 -1.15
N THR A 146 3.24 -0.46 -2.30
CA THR A 146 3.59 -1.12 -3.58
C THR A 146 5.07 -0.95 -3.96
N SER A 147 5.77 -0.05 -3.28
CA SER A 147 7.23 0.14 -3.36
C SER A 147 7.82 0.21 -1.96
N LEU A 148 9.11 -0.10 -1.82
CA LEU A 148 9.83 -0.01 -0.56
C LEU A 148 10.73 1.22 -0.58
N PRO A 149 10.29 2.36 -0.02
CA PRO A 149 11.16 3.54 0.11
C PRO A 149 12.28 3.28 1.11
N ALA A 150 13.38 4.02 0.96
CA ALA A 150 14.46 4.01 1.94
C ALA A 150 13.90 4.40 3.33
N GLY A 151 14.34 3.69 4.38
CA GLY A 151 13.88 3.94 5.76
C GLY A 151 12.50 3.37 6.08
N MET A 152 11.99 2.40 5.32
CA MET A 152 10.68 1.80 5.57
C MET A 152 10.56 1.18 6.97
N SER A 153 11.61 0.53 7.48
CA SER A 153 11.63 -0.02 8.86
C SER A 153 11.41 1.07 9.90
N GLN A 154 12.14 2.19 9.74
CA GLN A 154 12.03 3.33 10.64
C GLN A 154 10.64 3.98 10.57
N ARG A 155 10.07 4.06 9.37
CA ARG A 155 8.73 4.59 9.14
C ARG A 155 7.66 3.74 9.85
N LEU A 156 7.71 2.42 9.71
CA LEU A 156 6.80 1.50 10.39
C LEU A 156 6.91 1.62 11.92
N ALA A 157 8.15 1.62 12.45
CA ALA A 157 8.39 1.81 13.87
C ALA A 157 7.87 3.17 14.37
N TYR A 158 8.10 4.24 13.61
CA TYR A 158 7.61 5.58 13.94
C TYR A 158 6.07 5.61 14.01
N TYR A 159 5.38 5.02 13.04
CA TYR A 159 3.92 5.06 12.98
C TYR A 159 3.27 4.29 14.13
N VAL A 160 3.74 3.08 14.43
CA VAL A 160 3.17 2.30 15.54
C VAL A 160 3.47 2.97 16.89
N SER A 161 4.67 3.57 17.05
CA SER A 161 5.02 4.30 18.27
C SER A 161 4.18 5.57 18.44
N ASN A 162 3.96 6.32 17.35
CA ASN A 162 3.14 7.51 17.38
C ASN A 162 1.67 7.17 17.71
N LEU A 163 1.16 6.08 17.14
CA LEU A 163 -0.19 5.58 17.44
C LEU A 163 -0.32 5.19 18.94
N TYR A 164 0.70 4.57 19.51
CA TYR A 164 0.71 4.19 20.92
C TYR A 164 0.77 5.43 21.83
N ILE A 165 1.69 6.37 21.54
CA ILE A 165 1.88 7.58 22.33
C ILE A 165 0.67 8.52 22.25
N SER A 166 -0.05 8.54 21.09
CA SER A 166 -1.21 9.42 20.89
C SER A 166 -2.37 9.16 21.86
N GLN A 167 -2.36 8.03 22.57
CA GLN A 167 -3.35 7.69 23.58
C GLN A 167 -3.09 8.40 24.93
N MET A 168 -1.89 8.94 25.16
CA MET A 168 -1.50 9.55 26.44
C MET A 168 -1.87 11.02 26.48
N TYR A 169 -2.64 11.37 27.50
CA TYR A 169 -2.97 12.75 27.86
C TYR A 169 -2.49 13.05 29.27
N GLU A 170 -2.40 14.32 29.63
CA GLU A 170 -2.03 14.75 30.97
C GLU A 170 -3.00 14.17 32.00
N GLY A 171 -2.47 13.44 32.99
CA GLY A 171 -3.24 12.78 34.05
C GLY A 171 -3.56 11.30 33.80
N ASN A 172 -3.37 10.78 32.60
CA ASN A 172 -3.55 9.35 32.32
C ASN A 172 -2.47 8.49 32.99
N GLN A 173 -2.83 7.24 33.31
CA GLN A 173 -1.89 6.22 33.77
C GLN A 173 -1.41 5.37 32.60
N TYR A 174 -0.14 4.90 32.65
CA TYR A 174 0.41 4.00 31.63
C TYR A 174 -0.35 2.67 31.49
N SER A 175 -1.03 2.22 32.57
CA SER A 175 -1.89 1.03 32.56
C SER A 175 -3.18 1.18 31.72
N GLU A 176 -3.51 2.41 31.31
CA GLU A 176 -4.68 2.71 30.46
C GLU A 176 -4.36 2.57 28.96
N LEU A 177 -3.07 2.51 28.61
CA LEU A 177 -2.65 2.32 27.24
C LEU A 177 -3.21 1.00 26.67
N ARG A 178 -3.61 1.04 25.43
CA ARG A 178 -4.09 -0.11 24.65
C ARG A 178 -3.11 -0.44 23.55
N PRO A 179 -3.07 -1.69 23.11
CA PRO A 179 -2.17 -2.09 22.04
C PRO A 179 -2.35 -1.24 20.77
N ALA A 180 -1.23 -0.85 20.17
CA ALA A 180 -1.14 -0.24 18.85
C ALA A 180 -0.56 -1.28 17.88
N ILE A 181 -1.33 -1.62 16.85
CA ILE A 181 -1.02 -2.67 15.90
C ILE A 181 -0.97 -2.06 14.50
N SER A 182 0.17 -2.15 13.84
CA SER A 182 0.33 -1.73 12.44
C SER A 182 0.40 -2.95 11.54
N ILE A 183 -0.51 -3.04 10.57
CA ILE A 183 -0.54 -4.09 9.55
C ILE A 183 -0.17 -3.45 8.22
N CYS A 184 0.95 -3.86 7.63
CA CYS A 184 1.41 -3.34 6.35
C CYS A 184 1.40 -4.44 5.28
N VAL A 185 0.57 -4.23 4.25
CA VAL A 185 0.52 -5.07 3.06
C VAL A 185 1.60 -4.61 2.09
N LEU A 186 2.55 -5.48 1.78
CA LEU A 186 3.71 -5.20 0.95
C LEU A 186 3.62 -5.95 -0.39
N ALA A 187 3.61 -5.23 -1.50
CA ALA A 187 3.68 -5.86 -2.83
C ALA A 187 5.10 -6.41 -3.15
N GLN A 188 6.12 -5.97 -2.40
CA GLN A 188 7.50 -6.43 -2.52
C GLN A 188 7.98 -6.94 -1.16
N ALA A 189 8.84 -7.98 -1.13
CA ALA A 189 9.42 -8.44 0.13
C ALA A 189 10.39 -7.40 0.69
N MET A 190 10.14 -7.02 1.94
CA MET A 190 11.06 -6.18 2.71
C MET A 190 12.20 -6.99 3.29
N PHE A 191 11.96 -8.28 3.55
CA PHE A 191 12.92 -9.25 4.05
C PHE A 191 13.04 -10.41 3.04
N PRO A 192 13.88 -10.24 2.00
CA PRO A 192 14.01 -11.24 0.94
C PRO A 192 14.62 -12.56 1.42
N GLU A 193 15.29 -12.58 2.57
CA GLU A 193 15.79 -13.78 3.24
C GLU A 193 14.69 -14.62 3.88
N SER A 194 13.51 -14.05 4.13
CA SER A 194 12.35 -14.76 4.68
C SER A 194 11.40 -15.19 3.56
N THR A 195 10.99 -16.44 3.58
CA THR A 195 9.94 -16.99 2.70
C THR A 195 8.54 -16.88 3.29
N ALA A 196 8.41 -16.36 4.53
CA ALA A 196 7.13 -16.23 5.19
C ALA A 196 6.27 -15.15 4.52
N LEU A 197 5.00 -15.50 4.28
CA LEU A 197 4.00 -14.54 3.79
C LEU A 197 3.70 -13.47 4.85
N HIS A 198 3.58 -13.88 6.11
CA HIS A 198 3.26 -13.02 7.24
C HIS A 198 4.41 -13.02 8.25
N LEU A 199 4.85 -11.83 8.65
CA LEU A 199 5.85 -11.60 9.69
C LEU A 199 5.22 -10.78 10.82
N ASP A 200 5.43 -11.21 12.07
CA ASP A 200 4.94 -10.58 13.29
C ASP A 200 6.14 -10.07 14.11
N PHE A 201 6.29 -8.76 14.22
CA PHE A 201 7.34 -8.09 14.97
C PHE A 201 6.80 -7.55 16.29
N ARG A 202 7.47 -7.91 17.38
CA ARG A 202 7.14 -7.49 18.74
C ARG A 202 8.39 -7.10 19.51
N LEU A 203 8.22 -6.41 20.64
CA LEU A 203 9.33 -6.11 21.55
C LEU A 203 9.70 -7.36 22.34
N ARG A 204 10.86 -7.95 22.01
CA ARG A 204 11.36 -9.18 22.63
C ARG A 204 12.78 -8.99 23.17
N GLU A 205 13.12 -9.74 24.23
CA GLU A 205 14.48 -9.90 24.67
C GLU A 205 15.25 -10.78 23.68
N ALA A 206 16.45 -10.36 23.30
CA ALA A 206 17.17 -10.92 22.15
C ALA A 206 17.69 -12.36 22.33
N SER A 207 17.91 -12.80 23.57
CA SER A 207 18.52 -14.11 23.87
C SER A 207 17.50 -15.17 24.30
N THR A 208 16.41 -14.77 24.96
CA THR A 208 15.44 -15.67 25.59
C THR A 208 14.05 -15.64 24.93
N ASP A 209 13.87 -14.76 23.94
CA ASP A 209 12.58 -14.58 23.25
C ASP A 209 11.43 -14.09 24.16
N LEU A 210 11.75 -13.60 25.38
CA LEU A 210 10.75 -13.06 26.30
C LEU A 210 10.12 -11.81 25.72
N ILE A 211 8.80 -11.78 25.63
CA ILE A 211 8.04 -10.61 25.19
C ILE A 211 8.00 -9.60 26.32
N LEU A 212 8.46 -8.37 26.07
CA LEU A 212 8.39 -7.27 27.05
C LEU A 212 6.95 -6.79 27.21
N THR A 213 6.26 -6.59 26.09
CA THR A 213 4.84 -6.20 26.01
C THR A 213 4.30 -6.57 24.61
N ASP A 214 3.01 -6.85 24.56
CA ASP A 214 2.24 -7.05 23.32
C ASP A 214 1.58 -5.76 22.83
N ASP A 215 1.90 -4.61 23.42
CA ASP A 215 1.24 -3.34 23.09
C ASP A 215 1.73 -2.72 21.79
N LEU A 216 2.94 -3.04 21.33
CA LEU A 216 3.52 -2.55 20.08
C LEU A 216 3.75 -3.71 19.12
N GLN A 217 2.95 -3.76 18.04
CA GLN A 217 3.01 -4.84 17.08
C GLN A 217 3.07 -4.31 15.65
N ILE A 218 3.94 -4.91 14.82
CA ILE A 218 4.02 -4.64 13.39
C ILE A 218 3.88 -5.96 12.64
N HIS A 219 2.82 -6.08 11.86
CA HIS A 219 2.56 -7.23 11.00
C HIS A 219 2.83 -6.87 9.56
N LEU A 220 3.69 -7.63 8.87
CA LEU A 220 3.97 -7.45 7.46
C LEU A 220 3.40 -8.61 6.67
N LEU A 221 2.55 -8.31 5.69
CA LEU A 221 2.04 -9.28 4.74
C LEU A 221 2.80 -9.11 3.41
N GLN A 222 3.81 -9.95 3.17
CA GLN A 222 4.69 -9.90 2.00
C GLN A 222 4.08 -10.68 0.82
N LEU A 223 3.28 -10.01 -0.02
CA LEU A 223 2.47 -10.66 -1.06
C LEU A 223 3.28 -11.49 -2.06
N ASN A 224 4.53 -11.12 -2.35
CA ASN A 224 5.40 -11.88 -3.25
C ASN A 224 5.90 -13.22 -2.67
N ASN A 225 5.68 -13.47 -1.38
CA ASN A 225 5.97 -14.75 -0.72
C ASN A 225 4.77 -15.70 -0.71
N LEU A 226 3.68 -15.32 -1.39
CA LEU A 226 2.49 -16.17 -1.49
C LEU A 226 2.83 -17.49 -2.21
N GLN A 227 2.44 -18.61 -1.60
CA GLN A 227 2.59 -19.94 -2.18
C GLN A 227 1.27 -20.51 -2.75
N ALA A 228 0.13 -19.93 -2.35
CA ALA A 228 -1.16 -20.37 -2.84
C ALA A 228 -1.35 -20.05 -4.34
N THR A 229 -1.93 -21.01 -5.05
CA THR A 229 -2.27 -20.94 -6.49
C THR A 229 -3.78 -21.04 -6.67
N ALA A 230 -4.29 -20.87 -7.89
CA ALA A 230 -5.72 -21.03 -8.19
C ALA A 230 -6.26 -22.43 -7.81
N GLU A 231 -5.41 -23.46 -7.88
CA GLU A 231 -5.82 -24.84 -7.61
C GLU A 231 -5.98 -25.14 -6.12
N ASN A 232 -5.24 -24.41 -5.24
CA ASN A 232 -5.21 -24.74 -3.81
C ASN A 232 -5.70 -23.60 -2.90
N VAL A 233 -5.92 -22.39 -3.40
CA VAL A 233 -6.31 -21.22 -2.60
C VAL A 233 -7.59 -21.41 -1.78
N TYR A 234 -8.53 -22.24 -2.26
CA TYR A 234 -9.74 -22.55 -1.53
C TYR A 234 -9.48 -23.16 -0.15
N HIS A 235 -8.43 -23.99 -0.03
CA HIS A 235 -8.02 -24.66 1.19
C HIS A 235 -6.85 -23.96 1.93
N ALA A 236 -6.36 -22.86 1.39
CA ALA A 236 -5.28 -22.08 1.98
C ALA A 236 -5.74 -21.36 3.27
N SER A 237 -4.79 -20.86 4.04
CA SER A 237 -5.10 -20.06 5.23
C SER A 237 -5.85 -18.76 4.85
N PRO A 238 -6.62 -18.17 5.78
CA PRO A 238 -7.32 -16.91 5.50
C PRO A 238 -6.39 -15.79 5.02
N ALA A 239 -5.17 -15.69 5.57
CA ALA A 239 -4.16 -14.72 5.14
C ALA A 239 -3.69 -14.96 3.69
N GLU A 240 -3.47 -16.23 3.31
CA GLU A 240 -3.10 -16.58 1.94
C GLU A 240 -4.24 -16.32 0.96
N ARG A 241 -5.50 -16.55 1.35
CA ARG A 241 -6.67 -16.22 0.52
C ARG A 241 -6.75 -14.71 0.28
N TRP A 242 -6.56 -13.88 1.31
CA TRP A 242 -6.48 -12.43 1.16
C TRP A 242 -5.33 -12.01 0.27
N ALA A 243 -4.13 -12.57 0.47
CA ALA A 243 -2.97 -12.27 -0.36
C ALA A 243 -3.21 -12.62 -1.83
N TYR A 244 -3.82 -13.79 -2.11
CA TYR A 244 -4.17 -14.20 -3.47
C TYR A 244 -5.21 -13.26 -4.09
N PHE A 245 -6.25 -12.90 -3.34
CA PHE A 245 -7.27 -11.95 -3.78
C PHE A 245 -6.65 -10.59 -4.11
N LEU A 246 -5.82 -10.03 -3.22
CA LEU A 246 -5.16 -8.74 -3.43
C LEU A 246 -4.29 -8.73 -4.70
N LEU A 247 -3.63 -9.84 -5.03
CA LEU A 247 -2.76 -9.95 -6.21
C LEU A 247 -3.50 -10.20 -7.52
N ASN A 248 -4.70 -10.78 -7.49
CA ASN A 248 -5.33 -11.33 -8.68
C ASN A 248 -6.76 -10.87 -8.95
N ALA A 249 -7.41 -10.14 -8.03
CA ALA A 249 -8.82 -9.74 -8.16
C ALA A 249 -9.13 -8.97 -9.46
N ASP A 250 -8.18 -8.18 -9.95
CA ASP A 250 -8.31 -7.42 -11.19
C ASP A 250 -8.40 -8.31 -12.44
N LYS A 251 -7.91 -9.56 -12.36
CA LYS A 251 -7.88 -10.53 -13.47
C LYS A 251 -9.02 -11.55 -13.39
N LEU A 252 -9.71 -11.61 -12.26
CA LEU A 252 -10.76 -12.57 -11.99
C LEU A 252 -12.14 -11.97 -12.24
N THR A 253 -13.06 -12.81 -12.66
CA THR A 253 -14.49 -12.49 -12.69
C THR A 253 -15.10 -12.74 -11.32
N SER A 254 -16.24 -12.11 -10.99
CA SER A 254 -16.95 -12.36 -9.75
C SER A 254 -17.43 -13.80 -9.59
N ALA A 255 -17.63 -14.53 -10.70
CA ALA A 255 -17.98 -15.95 -10.67
C ALA A 255 -16.76 -16.78 -10.22
N GLU A 256 -15.58 -16.50 -10.74
CA GLU A 256 -14.33 -17.17 -10.34
C GLU A 256 -14.01 -16.89 -8.88
N ILE A 257 -14.17 -15.63 -8.42
CA ILE A 257 -13.93 -15.27 -7.02
C ILE A 257 -14.83 -16.09 -6.10
N ARG A 258 -16.14 -16.19 -6.39
CA ARG A 258 -17.07 -17.03 -5.60
C ARG A 258 -16.73 -18.52 -5.63
N SER A 259 -16.05 -18.99 -6.65
CA SER A 259 -15.60 -20.38 -6.77
C SER A 259 -14.28 -20.64 -6.03
N LEU A 260 -13.36 -19.66 -6.08
CA LEU A 260 -12.01 -19.77 -5.50
C LEU A 260 -11.98 -19.54 -3.99
N PHE A 261 -12.93 -18.76 -3.46
CA PHE A 261 -12.91 -18.36 -2.05
C PHE A 261 -14.19 -18.82 -1.32
N PRO A 262 -14.06 -19.52 -0.18
CA PRO A 262 -15.21 -19.87 0.66
C PRO A 262 -15.76 -18.68 1.46
N ASP A 263 -14.98 -17.59 1.56
CA ASP A 263 -15.26 -16.45 2.42
C ASP A 263 -16.23 -15.49 1.72
N LYS A 264 -17.39 -15.24 2.35
CA LYS A 264 -18.37 -14.26 1.83
C LYS A 264 -17.82 -12.83 1.83
N GLU A 265 -16.93 -12.52 2.75
CA GLU A 265 -16.30 -11.19 2.89
C GLU A 265 -15.34 -10.89 1.72
N ILE A 266 -14.65 -11.89 1.18
CA ILE A 266 -13.86 -11.74 -0.04
C ILE A 266 -14.78 -11.52 -1.25
N SER A 267 -15.93 -12.17 -1.30
CA SER A 267 -16.94 -11.92 -2.33
C SER A 267 -17.57 -10.53 -2.21
N GLU A 268 -17.76 -10.02 -0.99
CA GLU A 268 -18.20 -8.65 -0.73
C GLU A 268 -17.15 -7.64 -1.17
N ALA A 269 -15.87 -7.87 -0.85
CA ALA A 269 -14.74 -7.06 -1.30
C ALA A 269 -14.68 -6.98 -2.84
N ALA A 270 -14.89 -8.10 -3.53
CA ALA A 270 -15.01 -8.13 -4.99
C ALA A 270 -16.16 -7.26 -5.51
N GLY A 271 -17.32 -7.30 -4.84
CA GLY A 271 -18.46 -6.44 -5.16
C GLY A 271 -18.15 -4.95 -5.05
N ILE A 272 -17.33 -4.54 -4.07
CA ILE A 272 -16.85 -3.14 -3.93
C ILE A 272 -15.97 -2.77 -5.13
N LEU A 273 -15.05 -3.64 -5.54
CA LEU A 273 -14.21 -3.42 -6.73
C LEU A 273 -15.05 -3.33 -8.02
N GLU A 274 -16.08 -4.17 -8.16
CA GLU A 274 -17.02 -4.08 -9.29
C GLU A 274 -17.76 -2.74 -9.30
N MET A 275 -18.19 -2.24 -8.13
CA MET A 275 -18.84 -0.94 -8.01
C MET A 275 -17.93 0.19 -8.51
N ILE A 276 -16.62 0.16 -8.18
CA ILE A 276 -15.63 1.09 -8.73
C ILE A 276 -15.59 1.00 -10.26
N SER A 277 -15.60 -0.22 -10.81
CA SER A 277 -15.57 -0.45 -12.25
C SER A 277 -16.80 0.11 -12.98
N GLN A 278 -17.98 0.03 -12.33
CA GLN A 278 -19.28 0.40 -12.92
C GLN A 278 -19.66 1.87 -12.70
N THR A 279 -19.07 2.56 -11.73
CA THR A 279 -19.37 3.96 -11.39
C THR A 279 -18.38 4.88 -12.09
N PRO A 280 -18.79 5.71 -13.06
CA PRO A 280 -17.87 6.55 -13.84
C PRO A 280 -17.00 7.46 -12.98
N GLU A 281 -17.58 8.06 -11.94
CA GLU A 281 -16.89 8.97 -11.01
C GLU A 281 -15.80 8.24 -10.22
N GLN A 282 -16.12 7.06 -9.66
CA GLN A 282 -15.15 6.25 -8.91
C GLN A 282 -14.07 5.69 -9.82
N ARG A 283 -14.43 5.27 -11.04
CA ARG A 283 -13.46 4.80 -12.03
C ARG A 283 -12.50 5.91 -12.46
N MET A 284 -12.97 7.15 -12.57
CA MET A 284 -12.10 8.30 -12.85
C MET A 284 -11.10 8.53 -11.73
N LEU A 285 -11.53 8.49 -10.45
CA LEU A 285 -10.65 8.62 -9.29
C LEU A 285 -9.64 7.48 -9.21
N TYR A 286 -10.08 6.25 -9.41
CA TYR A 286 -9.20 5.08 -9.49
C TYR A 286 -8.13 5.24 -10.59
N ASN A 287 -8.52 5.64 -11.81
CA ASN A 287 -7.59 5.83 -12.92
C ASN A 287 -6.59 6.96 -12.64
N ALA A 288 -6.99 8.03 -11.97
CA ALA A 288 -6.09 9.09 -11.55
C ALA A 288 -5.02 8.58 -10.57
N ARG A 289 -5.41 7.78 -9.57
CA ARG A 289 -4.48 7.16 -8.62
C ARG A 289 -3.57 6.12 -9.27
N LEU A 290 -4.12 5.31 -10.17
CA LEU A 290 -3.33 4.34 -10.94
C LEU A 290 -2.25 5.04 -11.78
N LYS A 291 -2.60 6.17 -12.42
CA LYS A 291 -1.64 6.98 -13.17
C LYS A 291 -0.52 7.51 -12.28
N LEU A 292 -0.86 8.11 -11.12
CA LEU A 292 0.15 8.59 -10.16
C LEU A 292 1.11 7.49 -9.73
N LYS A 293 0.59 6.28 -9.47
CA LYS A 293 1.40 5.10 -9.15
C LYS A 293 2.36 4.74 -10.28
N HIS A 294 1.90 4.72 -11.53
CA HIS A 294 2.75 4.43 -12.69
C HIS A 294 3.83 5.50 -12.88
N ASP A 295 3.47 6.78 -12.72
CA ASP A 295 4.41 7.90 -12.83
C ASP A 295 5.49 7.84 -11.73
N GLU A 296 5.14 7.42 -10.51
CA GLU A 296 6.10 7.22 -9.41
C GLU A 296 7.07 6.07 -9.71
N VAL A 297 6.54 4.91 -10.15
CA VAL A 297 7.38 3.76 -10.54
C VAL A 297 8.33 4.14 -11.67
N ALA A 298 7.86 4.89 -12.68
CA ALA A 298 8.68 5.36 -13.78
C ALA A 298 9.80 6.29 -13.30
N ARG A 299 9.50 7.24 -12.39
CA ARG A 299 10.52 8.13 -11.79
C ARG A 299 11.59 7.38 -11.01
N ILE A 300 11.19 6.40 -10.19
CA ILE A 300 12.13 5.57 -9.42
C ILE A 300 13.02 4.76 -10.36
N PHE A 301 12.44 4.19 -11.41
CA PHE A 301 13.20 3.44 -12.41
C PHE A 301 14.21 4.33 -13.14
N GLN A 302 13.80 5.51 -13.56
CA GLN A 302 14.67 6.50 -14.22
C GLN A 302 15.82 6.93 -13.31
N ALA A 303 15.53 7.33 -12.05
CA ALA A 303 16.55 7.72 -11.09
C ALA A 303 17.58 6.61 -10.82
N ARG A 304 17.11 5.32 -10.77
CA ARG A 304 18.02 4.17 -10.66
C ARG A 304 18.91 4.00 -11.89
N GLN A 305 18.38 4.22 -13.09
CA GLN A 305 19.15 4.14 -14.32
C GLN A 305 20.21 5.24 -14.38
N GLU A 306 19.81 6.48 -14.08
CA GLU A 306 20.71 7.62 -14.05
C GLU A 306 21.85 7.40 -13.03
N GLY A 307 21.54 7.07 -11.79
CA GLY A 307 22.54 6.77 -10.76
C GLY A 307 23.48 5.61 -11.12
N ARG A 308 22.96 4.59 -11.82
CA ARG A 308 23.80 3.47 -12.30
C ARG A 308 24.74 3.90 -13.42
N GLN A 309 24.26 4.78 -14.31
CA GLN A 309 25.06 5.31 -15.40
C GLN A 309 26.13 6.27 -14.87
N GLU A 310 25.80 7.16 -13.95
CA GLU A 310 26.73 8.06 -13.27
C GLU A 310 27.81 7.26 -12.53
N GLY A 311 27.42 6.28 -11.69
CA GLY A 311 28.37 5.45 -10.96
C GLY A 311 29.28 4.65 -11.88
N ARG A 312 28.79 4.23 -13.07
CA ARG A 312 29.65 3.57 -14.09
C ARG A 312 30.65 4.56 -14.69
N GLN A 313 30.21 5.77 -15.06
CA GLN A 313 31.10 6.79 -15.62
C GLN A 313 32.16 7.23 -14.61
N GLU A 314 31.77 7.44 -13.36
CA GLU A 314 32.71 7.74 -12.28
C GLU A 314 33.72 6.61 -12.07
N GLY A 315 33.24 5.34 -12.06
CA GLY A 315 34.10 4.17 -11.94
C GLY A 315 35.09 4.03 -13.09
N GLU A 316 34.66 4.24 -14.34
CA GLU A 316 35.50 4.23 -15.52
C GLU A 316 36.55 5.35 -15.48
N ALA A 317 36.15 6.58 -15.15
CA ALA A 317 37.05 7.72 -15.03
C ALA A 317 38.11 7.50 -13.91
N ARG A 318 37.67 7.00 -12.76
CA ARG A 318 38.55 6.64 -11.64
C ARG A 318 39.52 5.50 -12.03
N GLY A 319 39.05 4.47 -12.70
CA GLY A 319 39.88 3.36 -13.20
C GLY A 319 40.97 3.83 -14.17
N LEU A 320 40.63 4.75 -15.09
CA LEU A 320 41.59 5.35 -16.00
C LEU A 320 42.69 6.13 -15.25
N GLN A 321 42.33 6.90 -14.23
CA GLN A 321 43.32 7.65 -13.45
C GLN A 321 44.23 6.74 -12.63
N ILE A 322 43.67 5.72 -12.00
CA ILE A 322 44.48 4.72 -11.27
C ILE A 322 45.43 3.97 -12.22
N GLY A 323 44.94 3.57 -13.38
CA GLY A 323 45.79 2.90 -14.39
C GLY A 323 46.92 3.81 -14.88
N ARG A 324 46.63 5.12 -15.07
CA ARG A 324 47.65 6.13 -15.43
C ARG A 324 48.70 6.29 -14.33
N ILE A 325 48.29 6.38 -13.06
CA ILE A 325 49.21 6.47 -11.92
C ILE A 325 50.09 5.24 -11.85
N THR A 326 49.51 4.05 -11.93
CA THR A 326 50.24 2.79 -11.88
C THR A 326 51.30 2.70 -12.99
N LEU A 327 50.96 3.06 -14.23
CA LEU A 327 51.90 3.11 -15.35
C LEU A 327 53.05 4.11 -15.12
N LEU A 328 52.76 5.30 -14.61
CA LEU A 328 53.76 6.29 -14.30
C LEU A 328 54.70 5.82 -13.18
N GLN A 329 54.20 5.11 -12.18
CA GLN A 329 55.04 4.50 -11.14
C GLN A 329 55.97 3.42 -11.72
N GLU A 330 55.47 2.53 -12.60
CA GLU A 330 56.30 1.54 -13.28
C GLU A 330 57.43 2.19 -14.10
N LEU A 331 57.11 3.21 -14.88
CA LEU A 331 58.09 3.94 -15.69
C LEU A 331 59.17 4.65 -14.85
N LEU A 332 58.79 5.07 -13.66
CA LEU A 332 59.71 5.68 -12.69
C LEU A 332 60.48 4.64 -11.86
N GLY A 333 60.14 3.36 -11.93
CA GLY A 333 60.74 2.29 -11.11
C GLY A 333 60.29 2.37 -9.64
N LEU A 334 59.13 2.98 -9.38
CA LEU A 334 58.54 3.09 -8.05
C LEU A 334 57.66 1.88 -7.76
N ARG A 335 57.42 1.57 -6.48
CA ARG A 335 56.47 0.54 -6.07
C ARG A 335 55.04 1.03 -6.44
N PRO A 336 54.26 0.18 -7.16
CA PRO A 336 52.86 0.48 -7.42
C PRO A 336 52.07 0.64 -6.10
N PHE A 337 51.12 1.58 -6.07
CA PHE A 337 50.19 1.69 -4.98
C PHE A 337 49.24 0.50 -4.94
N THR A 338 48.81 0.11 -3.75
CA THR A 338 47.80 -0.95 -3.55
C THR A 338 46.39 -0.40 -3.73
N ALA A 339 45.40 -1.24 -3.90
CA ALA A 339 44.01 -0.88 -4.01
C ALA A 339 43.52 -0.07 -2.77
N ASP A 340 44.05 -0.42 -1.58
CA ASP A 340 43.71 0.26 -0.33
C ASP A 340 44.25 1.69 -0.28
N GLU A 341 45.42 1.93 -0.84
CA GLU A 341 46.03 3.29 -0.92
C GLU A 341 45.23 4.22 -1.83
N PHE A 342 44.43 3.69 -2.77
CA PHE A 342 43.51 4.45 -3.59
C PHE A 342 42.11 4.59 -2.99
N SER A 343 41.72 3.75 -2.01
CA SER A 343 40.33 3.66 -1.53
C SER A 343 39.78 4.97 -0.94
N GLY A 344 40.65 5.76 -0.32
CA GLY A 344 40.30 7.07 0.27
C GLY A 344 40.50 8.26 -0.64
N CYS A 345 41.01 8.09 -1.88
CA CYS A 345 41.32 9.23 -2.77
C CYS A 345 40.13 9.66 -3.59
N ASP A 346 39.80 10.93 -3.62
CA ASP A 346 38.86 11.54 -4.54
C ASP A 346 39.50 11.80 -5.94
N ALA A 347 38.65 12.20 -6.92
CA ALA A 347 39.11 12.45 -8.28
C ALA A 347 40.20 13.56 -8.38
N ALA A 348 40.12 14.58 -7.54
CA ALA A 348 41.09 15.69 -7.52
C ALA A 348 42.43 15.21 -6.98
N GLN A 349 42.44 14.38 -5.94
CA GLN A 349 43.64 13.77 -5.38
C GLN A 349 44.30 12.82 -6.37
N LEU A 350 43.54 11.97 -7.07
CA LEU A 350 44.08 11.08 -8.11
C LEU A 350 44.72 11.88 -9.27
N ASN A 351 44.06 12.97 -9.70
CA ASN A 351 44.62 13.85 -10.71
C ASN A 351 45.94 14.50 -10.25
N SER A 352 45.98 15.02 -9.02
CA SER A 352 47.20 15.65 -8.45
C SER A 352 48.37 14.64 -8.39
N MET A 353 48.07 13.37 -7.96
CA MET A 353 49.07 12.31 -7.93
C MET A 353 49.60 11.99 -9.33
N ALA A 354 48.73 11.88 -10.32
CA ALA A 354 49.12 11.63 -11.70
C ALA A 354 49.99 12.76 -12.28
N GLU A 355 49.66 14.02 -11.99
CA GLU A 355 50.43 15.19 -12.44
C GLU A 355 51.82 15.25 -11.80
N GLN A 356 51.93 14.96 -10.50
CA GLN A 356 53.21 14.92 -9.79
C GLN A 356 54.14 13.85 -10.37
N LEU A 357 53.64 12.65 -10.56
CA LEU A 357 54.42 11.58 -11.17
C LEU A 357 54.82 11.87 -12.62
N GLN A 358 53.97 12.54 -13.38
CA GLN A 358 54.26 12.97 -14.74
C GLN A 358 55.36 14.04 -14.78
N GLN A 359 55.39 14.97 -13.85
CA GLN A 359 56.44 15.97 -13.70
C GLN A 359 57.79 15.30 -13.36
N GLN A 360 57.80 14.34 -12.43
CA GLN A 360 58.98 13.54 -12.08
C GLN A 360 59.55 12.79 -13.31
N LEU A 361 58.68 12.19 -14.09
CA LEU A 361 59.11 11.47 -15.30
C LEU A 361 59.72 12.43 -16.35
N ARG A 362 59.15 13.62 -16.51
CA ARG A 362 59.73 14.65 -17.42
C ARG A 362 61.08 15.12 -16.94
N ALA A 363 61.25 15.40 -15.63
CA ALA A 363 62.49 15.83 -15.05
C ALA A 363 63.62 14.77 -15.14
N ARG A 364 63.25 13.47 -15.16
CA ARG A 364 64.22 12.37 -15.34
C ARG A 364 64.73 12.25 -16.78
N ASN A 365 63.91 12.67 -17.76
CA ASN A 365 64.20 12.55 -19.19
C ASN A 365 64.79 13.83 -19.80
N SER A 366 64.96 14.88 -18.98
CA SER A 366 65.65 16.13 -19.32
C SER A 366 67.10 16.11 -18.80
#